data_56f0b1c8aaaf72105bc75f946b87d4b8
#
_entry.id   56f0b1c8aaaf72105bc75f946b87d4b8
#
_cell.length_a   1.000
_cell.length_b   1.000
_cell.length_c   1.000
_cell.angle_alpha   90.00
_cell.angle_beta   90.00
_cell.angle_gamma   90.00
#
_symmetry.space_group_name_H-M   'P 1'
#
loop_
_entity.id
_entity.type
_entity.pdbx_description
1 polymer ?
#
loop_
_entity_poly.entity_id
_entity_poly.type
_entity_poly.pdbx_seq_one_letter_code
_entity_poly.pdbx_strand_id
1 'polypeptide(L)'
;KHTPFRIVYAGLLGVAQDIYSIIENIPFQSIGAEFHLYGGGNQTEKIKEYINKHPGCFVYYHGYVKKKQIAEELSRYDASIVPLTVAIKGAVPSKIYDLIPIGIPILFCGGGEGAEIVSKYYFGMVSKPHDFKQLHNNIIELINLPDEEYSTISKNCLDMAKNEFDFNKQIYRCYDFIKSI
;
A
#
# COMPACT_ATOMS: atom_id res chain seq x y z
N LYS A 1 -2.25 16.23 2.94
CA LYS A 1 -1.83 15.23 3.97
C LYS A 1 -2.52 15.53 5.29
N HIS A 2 -2.89 14.48 6.02
CA HIS A 2 -3.46 14.61 7.37
C HIS A 2 -2.36 14.84 8.43
N THR A 3 -2.78 15.30 9.61
CA THR A 3 -1.94 15.37 10.81
C THR A 3 -2.76 14.79 11.98
N PRO A 4 -2.42 13.58 12.50
CA PRO A 4 -1.36 12.66 12.07
C PRO A 4 -1.52 12.16 10.63
N PHE A 5 -0.39 11.73 10.01
CA PHE A 5 -0.37 11.16 8.66
C PHE A 5 -1.05 9.78 8.64
N ARG A 6 -2.02 9.57 7.77
CA ARG A 6 -2.86 8.37 7.78
C ARG A 6 -2.42 7.35 6.75
N ILE A 7 -1.98 6.22 7.23
CA ILE A 7 -1.56 5.08 6.41
C ILE A 7 -2.60 3.98 6.50
N VAL A 8 -2.90 3.32 5.38
CA VAL A 8 -3.87 2.23 5.33
C VAL A 8 -3.26 0.93 4.78
N TYR A 9 -3.77 -0.18 5.27
CA TYR A 9 -3.69 -1.47 4.62
C TYR A 9 -5.08 -2.09 4.54
N ALA A 10 -5.47 -2.57 3.36
CA ALA A 10 -6.72 -3.28 3.17
C ALA A 10 -6.49 -4.62 2.46
N GLY A 11 -6.82 -5.73 3.10
CA GLY A 11 -6.69 -7.05 2.51
C GLY A 11 -6.55 -8.20 3.50
N LEU A 12 -5.95 -9.29 3.03
CA LEU A 12 -5.70 -10.47 3.85
C LEU A 12 -4.65 -10.16 4.92
N LEU A 13 -4.99 -10.34 6.20
CA LEU A 13 -4.05 -10.27 7.32
C LEU A 13 -3.42 -11.65 7.52
N GLY A 14 -2.56 -12.02 6.56
CA GLY A 14 -1.94 -13.35 6.48
C GLY A 14 -0.42 -13.30 6.62
N VAL A 15 0.19 -14.49 6.67
CA VAL A 15 1.65 -14.67 6.82
C VAL A 15 2.43 -14.04 5.67
N ALA A 16 1.89 -14.11 4.44
CA ALA A 16 2.56 -13.55 3.27
C ALA A 16 2.61 -12.03 3.25
N GLN A 17 1.73 -11.38 3.98
CA GLN A 17 1.70 -9.91 4.14
C GLN A 17 2.41 -9.46 5.41
N ASP A 18 2.41 -10.29 6.42
CA ASP A 18 3.06 -10.11 7.72
C ASP A 18 2.87 -8.72 8.34
N ILE A 19 1.61 -8.27 8.36
CA ILE A 19 1.22 -6.99 8.94
C ILE A 19 1.58 -6.90 10.42
N TYR A 20 1.53 -8.03 11.12
CA TYR A 20 1.87 -8.06 12.53
C TYR A 20 3.33 -7.61 12.78
N SER A 21 4.29 -8.08 12.00
CA SER A 21 5.68 -7.64 12.13
C SER A 21 5.86 -6.16 11.81
N ILE A 22 5.07 -5.60 10.90
CA ILE A 22 5.10 -4.15 10.63
C ILE A 22 4.67 -3.37 11.87
N ILE A 23 3.55 -3.74 12.53
CA ILE A 23 3.08 -3.02 13.71
C ILE A 23 3.98 -3.19 14.94
N GLU A 24 4.74 -4.28 15.03
CA GLU A 24 5.72 -4.48 16.11
C GLU A 24 6.98 -3.61 15.93
N ASN A 25 7.37 -3.32 14.69
CA ASN A 25 8.66 -2.71 14.38
C ASN A 25 8.57 -1.23 13.99
N ILE A 26 7.37 -0.72 13.63
CA ILE A 26 7.18 0.69 13.26
C ILE A 26 6.50 1.44 14.42
N PRO A 27 7.16 2.41 15.05
CA PRO A 27 6.59 3.18 16.13
C PRO A 27 5.71 4.32 15.61
N PHE A 28 4.53 4.01 15.05
CA PHE A 28 3.65 4.95 14.34
C PHE A 28 3.37 6.23 15.14
N GLN A 29 3.09 6.12 16.44
CA GLN A 29 2.85 7.28 17.29
C GLN A 29 4.04 8.26 17.28
N SER A 30 5.26 7.77 17.44
CA SER A 30 6.44 8.62 17.58
C SER A 30 6.85 9.32 16.27
N ILE A 31 6.42 8.79 15.13
CA ILE A 31 6.65 9.39 13.81
C ILE A 31 5.48 10.26 13.32
N GLY A 32 4.46 10.45 14.13
CA GLY A 32 3.29 11.25 13.78
C GLY A 32 2.40 10.62 12.70
N ALA A 33 2.33 9.28 12.65
CA ALA A 33 1.49 8.54 11.73
C ALA A 33 0.44 7.69 12.44
N GLU A 34 -0.64 7.39 11.76
CA GLU A 34 -1.66 6.41 12.14
C GLU A 34 -1.65 5.27 11.13
N PHE A 35 -1.81 4.03 11.60
CA PHE A 35 -1.92 2.87 10.71
C PHE A 35 -3.27 2.19 10.85
N HIS A 36 -4.05 2.20 9.78
CA HIS A 36 -5.41 1.71 9.72
C HIS A 36 -5.49 0.40 8.94
N LEU A 37 -6.12 -0.62 9.54
CA LEU A 37 -6.18 -1.99 9.03
C LEU A 37 -7.60 -2.41 8.70
N TYR A 38 -7.81 -2.83 7.46
CA TYR A 38 -9.05 -3.43 6.98
C TYR A 38 -8.83 -4.84 6.48
N GLY A 39 -9.78 -5.73 6.78
CA GLY A 39 -9.77 -7.11 6.33
C GLY A 39 -9.70 -8.11 7.48
N GLY A 40 -9.21 -9.30 7.19
CA GLY A 40 -9.07 -10.37 8.17
C GLY A 40 -8.13 -11.45 7.67
N GLY A 41 -7.81 -12.39 8.52
CA GLY A 41 -6.91 -13.50 8.24
C GLY A 41 -6.37 -14.13 9.51
N ASN A 42 -5.39 -15.01 9.37
CA ASN A 42 -4.83 -15.76 10.50
C ASN A 42 -4.03 -14.91 11.50
N GLN A 43 -3.62 -13.68 11.14
CA GLN A 43 -2.96 -12.76 12.06
C GLN A 43 -3.94 -11.82 12.80
N THR A 44 -5.24 -11.86 12.50
CA THR A 44 -6.22 -10.90 13.01
C THR A 44 -6.25 -10.84 14.53
N GLU A 45 -6.35 -11.99 15.19
CA GLU A 45 -6.45 -12.02 16.66
C GLU A 45 -5.14 -11.53 17.33
N LYS A 46 -4.01 -11.91 16.77
CA LYS A 46 -2.69 -11.45 17.26
C LYS A 46 -2.54 -9.93 17.13
N ILE A 47 -3.03 -9.35 16.04
CA ILE A 47 -3.06 -7.89 15.82
C ILE A 47 -3.96 -7.19 16.84
N LYS A 48 -5.17 -7.70 17.08
CA LYS A 48 -6.09 -7.16 18.09
C LYS A 48 -5.49 -7.21 19.49
N GLU A 49 -4.85 -8.33 19.85
CA GLU A 49 -4.17 -8.45 21.14
C GLU A 49 -3.04 -7.43 21.29
N TYR A 50 -2.26 -7.21 20.23
CA TYR A 50 -1.21 -6.19 20.25
C TYR A 50 -1.78 -4.81 20.51
N ILE A 51 -2.82 -4.40 19.76
CA ILE A 51 -3.48 -3.10 19.91
C ILE A 51 -4.02 -2.92 21.33
N ASN A 52 -4.65 -3.95 21.90
CA ASN A 52 -5.19 -3.91 23.27
C ASN A 52 -4.09 -3.79 24.35
N LYS A 53 -2.93 -4.42 24.12
CA LYS A 53 -1.79 -4.38 25.06
C LYS A 53 -0.96 -3.08 24.95
N HIS A 54 -1.10 -2.35 23.85
CA HIS A 54 -0.33 -1.14 23.58
C HIS A 54 -1.27 0.05 23.28
N PRO A 55 -2.03 0.54 24.29
CA PRO A 55 -2.89 1.70 24.10
C PRO A 55 -2.05 2.90 23.68
N GLY A 56 -2.45 3.57 22.58
CA GLY A 56 -1.69 4.67 22.02
C GLY A 56 -0.64 4.29 20.98
N CYS A 57 -0.61 3.04 20.49
CA CYS A 57 0.30 2.62 19.41
C CYS A 57 -0.04 3.24 18.04
N PHE A 58 -1.15 3.95 17.92
CA PHE A 58 -1.66 4.57 16.68
C PHE A 58 -1.92 3.55 15.56
N VAL A 59 -2.28 2.31 15.93
CA VAL A 59 -2.73 1.25 15.04
C VAL A 59 -4.21 0.99 15.30
N TYR A 60 -5.02 0.99 14.23
CA TYR A 60 -6.47 0.87 14.32
C TYR A 60 -6.98 -0.26 13.43
N TYR A 61 -7.73 -1.20 13.99
CA TYR A 61 -8.35 -2.29 13.26
C TYR A 61 -9.85 -2.04 13.06
N HIS A 62 -10.28 -2.00 11.80
CA HIS A 62 -11.66 -1.66 11.40
C HIS A 62 -12.49 -2.87 10.95
N GLY A 63 -11.89 -4.06 10.84
CA GLY A 63 -12.60 -5.22 10.30
C GLY A 63 -12.76 -5.14 8.78
N TYR A 64 -13.88 -5.65 8.27
CA TYR A 64 -14.14 -5.73 6.83
C TYR A 64 -14.88 -4.50 6.33
N VAL A 65 -14.52 -4.07 5.11
CA VAL A 65 -15.24 -3.08 4.34
C VAL A 65 -15.85 -3.74 3.10
N LYS A 66 -17.04 -3.32 2.68
CA LYS A 66 -17.69 -3.85 1.49
C LYS A 66 -16.90 -3.49 0.24
N LYS A 67 -16.75 -4.46 -0.70
CA LYS A 67 -16.00 -4.26 -1.94
C LYS A 67 -16.38 -2.98 -2.71
N LYS A 68 -17.67 -2.63 -2.72
CA LYS A 68 -18.17 -1.42 -3.40
C LYS A 68 -17.74 -0.11 -2.73
N GLN A 69 -17.33 -0.15 -1.46
CA GLN A 69 -16.98 1.02 -0.66
C GLN A 69 -15.47 1.16 -0.46
N ILE A 70 -14.69 0.15 -0.87
CA ILE A 70 -13.25 0.11 -0.58
C ILE A 70 -12.50 1.29 -1.19
N ALA A 71 -12.80 1.68 -2.44
CA ALA A 71 -12.12 2.79 -3.10
C ALA A 71 -12.40 4.13 -2.39
N GLU A 72 -13.66 4.37 -2.01
CA GLU A 72 -14.05 5.55 -1.24
C GLU A 72 -13.38 5.57 0.14
N GLU A 73 -13.35 4.42 0.82
CA GLU A 73 -12.70 4.32 2.12
C GLU A 73 -11.20 4.59 2.02
N LEU A 74 -10.52 3.96 1.06
CA LEU A 74 -9.08 4.14 0.86
C LEU A 74 -8.70 5.57 0.48
N SER A 75 -9.57 6.31 -0.23
CA SER A 75 -9.30 7.70 -0.62
C SER A 75 -9.19 8.69 0.55
N ARG A 76 -9.51 8.26 1.77
CA ARG A 76 -9.41 9.05 3.00
C ARG A 76 -8.03 8.99 3.66
N TYR A 77 -7.10 8.27 3.07
CA TYR A 77 -5.77 8.03 3.61
C TYR A 77 -4.69 8.69 2.76
N ASP A 78 -3.56 8.99 3.39
CA ASP A 78 -2.44 9.65 2.73
C ASP A 78 -1.51 8.67 2.02
N ALA A 79 -1.42 7.43 2.47
CA ALA A 79 -0.61 6.38 1.85
C ALA A 79 -1.18 4.99 2.11
N SER A 80 -0.81 4.02 1.28
CA SER A 80 -1.11 2.61 1.54
C SER A 80 0.17 1.78 1.61
N ILE A 81 0.28 0.93 2.63
CA ILE A 81 1.33 -0.09 2.68
C ILE A 81 0.89 -1.29 1.85
N VAL A 82 1.78 -1.77 0.97
CA VAL A 82 1.60 -3.00 0.19
C VAL A 82 2.75 -3.95 0.50
N PRO A 83 2.61 -4.83 1.51
CA PRO A 83 3.68 -5.73 1.91
C PRO A 83 3.57 -7.07 1.19
N LEU A 84 4.76 -7.64 0.91
CA LEU A 84 4.92 -8.98 0.38
C LEU A 84 6.23 -9.57 0.92
N THR A 85 6.13 -10.58 1.77
CA THR A 85 7.30 -11.19 2.44
C THR A 85 8.20 -11.96 1.50
N VAL A 86 7.64 -12.46 0.38
CA VAL A 86 8.37 -13.24 -0.62
C VAL A 86 8.06 -12.69 -2.02
N ALA A 87 9.11 -12.34 -2.75
CA ALA A 87 8.98 -12.00 -4.16
C ALA A 87 8.74 -13.26 -4.99
N ILE A 88 7.63 -13.31 -5.71
CA ILE A 88 7.32 -14.39 -6.65
C ILE A 88 7.58 -13.85 -8.05
N LYS A 89 8.49 -14.47 -8.79
CA LYS A 89 8.83 -14.07 -10.16
C LYS A 89 7.58 -14.12 -11.06
N GLY A 90 7.34 -13.06 -11.79
CA GLY A 90 6.17 -12.90 -12.66
C GLY A 90 4.87 -12.52 -11.93
N ALA A 91 4.91 -12.33 -10.61
CA ALA A 91 3.73 -11.94 -9.84
C ALA A 91 3.83 -10.48 -9.38
N VAL A 92 2.80 -9.70 -9.73
CA VAL A 92 2.61 -8.33 -9.23
C VAL A 92 1.41 -8.31 -8.29
N PRO A 93 1.53 -7.77 -7.06
CA PRO A 93 0.39 -7.66 -6.16
C PRO A 93 -0.72 -6.82 -6.79
N SER A 94 -1.92 -7.39 -6.90
CA SER A 94 -3.09 -6.69 -7.49
C SER A 94 -3.45 -5.39 -6.77
N LYS A 95 -3.07 -5.27 -5.50
CA LYS A 95 -3.26 -4.04 -4.71
C LYS A 95 -2.65 -2.79 -5.33
N ILE A 96 -1.54 -2.92 -6.06
CA ILE A 96 -0.96 -1.79 -6.79
C ILE A 96 -2.00 -1.22 -7.76
N TYR A 97 -2.68 -2.09 -8.51
CA TYR A 97 -3.70 -1.71 -9.51
C TYR A 97 -5.03 -1.27 -8.88
N ASP A 98 -5.31 -1.66 -7.63
CA ASP A 98 -6.46 -1.16 -6.87
C ASP A 98 -6.21 0.27 -6.33
N LEU A 99 -4.95 0.62 -6.01
CA LEU A 99 -4.56 1.88 -5.37
C LEU A 99 -4.27 3.01 -6.35
N ILE A 100 -3.61 2.72 -7.49
CA ILE A 100 -3.22 3.78 -8.44
C ILE A 100 -4.42 4.55 -9.02
N PRO A 101 -5.62 3.95 -9.27
CA PRO A 101 -6.78 4.71 -9.71
C PRO A 101 -7.34 5.68 -8.66
N ILE A 102 -6.98 5.49 -7.39
CA ILE A 102 -7.37 6.36 -6.27
C ILE A 102 -6.38 7.51 -6.08
N GLY A 103 -5.17 7.38 -6.63
CA GLY A 103 -4.11 8.38 -6.50
C GLY A 103 -3.40 8.35 -5.15
N ILE A 104 -3.41 7.21 -4.45
CA ILE A 104 -2.78 7.06 -3.15
C ILE A 104 -1.32 6.63 -3.31
N PRO A 105 -0.35 7.34 -2.74
CA PRO A 105 1.04 6.91 -2.66
C PRO A 105 1.21 5.51 -2.04
N ILE A 106 2.10 4.72 -2.61
CA ILE A 106 2.34 3.33 -2.20
C ILE A 106 3.65 3.21 -1.43
N LEU A 107 3.58 2.68 -0.22
CA LEU A 107 4.72 2.20 0.55
C LEU A 107 4.86 0.69 0.29
N PHE A 108 5.62 0.32 -0.73
CA PHE A 108 5.77 -1.07 -1.13
C PHE A 108 6.87 -1.75 -0.32
N CYS A 109 6.53 -2.84 0.38
CA CYS A 109 7.48 -3.62 1.19
C CYS A 109 7.66 -4.98 0.55
N GLY A 110 8.53 -5.07 -0.43
CA GLY A 110 8.68 -6.28 -1.22
C GLY A 110 9.76 -6.17 -2.28
N GLY A 111 9.88 -7.20 -3.11
CA GLY A 111 10.82 -7.25 -4.23
C GLY A 111 10.12 -7.61 -5.54
N GLY A 112 10.95 -7.87 -6.57
CA GLY A 112 10.49 -8.30 -7.90
C GLY A 112 9.74 -7.22 -8.67
N GLU A 113 8.90 -7.65 -9.61
CA GLU A 113 8.22 -6.78 -10.57
C GLU A 113 7.34 -5.71 -9.88
N GLY A 114 6.77 -6.01 -8.72
CA GLY A 114 6.00 -5.03 -7.96
C GLY A 114 6.84 -3.84 -7.50
N ALA A 115 8.06 -4.09 -7.00
CA ALA A 115 9.01 -3.05 -6.61
C ALA A 115 9.48 -2.23 -7.82
N GLU A 116 9.75 -2.92 -8.95
CA GLU A 116 10.15 -2.28 -10.20
C GLU A 116 9.06 -1.33 -10.74
N ILE A 117 7.79 -1.77 -10.71
CA ILE A 117 6.65 -0.95 -11.16
C ILE A 117 6.50 0.29 -10.26
N VAL A 118 6.49 0.13 -8.94
CA VAL A 118 6.34 1.26 -8.01
C VAL A 118 7.48 2.27 -8.18
N SER A 119 8.71 1.80 -8.34
CA SER A 119 9.88 2.66 -8.56
C SER A 119 9.87 3.32 -9.94
N LYS A 120 9.63 2.54 -11.01
CA LYS A 120 9.68 3.02 -12.40
C LYS A 120 8.69 4.14 -12.67
N TYR A 121 7.49 4.02 -12.15
CA TYR A 121 6.43 5.00 -12.37
C TYR A 121 6.30 6.02 -11.24
N TYR A 122 7.17 5.93 -10.25
CA TYR A 122 7.17 6.81 -9.08
C TYR A 122 5.78 6.87 -8.42
N PHE A 123 5.26 5.68 -8.07
CA PHE A 123 4.00 5.55 -7.35
C PHE A 123 4.13 5.70 -5.84
N GLY A 124 5.35 5.84 -5.35
CA GLY A 124 5.68 5.93 -3.94
C GLY A 124 7.09 5.40 -3.66
N MET A 125 7.26 4.74 -2.52
CA MET A 125 8.57 4.32 -2.02
C MET A 125 8.63 2.81 -1.82
N VAL A 126 9.84 2.24 -2.00
CA VAL A 126 10.07 0.80 -1.91
C VAL A 126 11.02 0.49 -0.76
N SER A 127 10.69 -0.53 0.03
CA SER A 127 11.58 -1.19 0.98
C SER A 127 11.67 -2.67 0.67
N LYS A 128 12.79 -3.31 1.05
CA LYS A 128 12.92 -4.77 0.94
C LYS A 128 11.96 -5.48 1.91
N PRO A 129 11.61 -6.76 1.66
CA PRO A 129 10.88 -7.57 2.63
C PRO A 129 11.58 -7.52 4.00
N HIS A 130 10.80 -7.31 5.07
CA HIS A 130 11.29 -7.22 6.46
C HIS A 130 12.35 -6.14 6.76
N ASP A 131 12.65 -5.25 5.82
CA ASP A 131 13.49 -4.07 6.11
C ASP A 131 12.63 -2.95 6.74
N PHE A 132 12.29 -3.17 8.01
CA PHE A 132 11.46 -2.22 8.76
C PHE A 132 12.16 -0.88 8.97
N LYS A 133 13.49 -0.86 9.00
CA LYS A 133 14.26 0.40 9.09
C LYS A 133 14.07 1.23 7.83
N GLN A 134 14.14 0.61 6.65
CA GLN A 134 13.90 1.30 5.39
C GLN A 134 12.43 1.74 5.28
N LEU A 135 11.47 0.87 5.66
CA LEU A 135 10.06 1.24 5.68
C LEU A 135 9.80 2.43 6.59
N HIS A 136 10.36 2.43 7.80
CA HIS A 136 10.26 3.56 8.73
C HIS A 136 10.78 4.85 8.12
N ASN A 137 11.97 4.83 7.48
CA ASN A 137 12.54 5.99 6.82
C ASN A 137 11.67 6.47 5.66
N ASN A 138 11.15 5.57 4.85
CA ASN A 138 10.25 5.88 3.75
C ASN A 138 8.97 6.56 4.23
N ILE A 139 8.40 6.12 5.37
CA ILE A 139 7.23 6.77 5.97
C ILE A 139 7.57 8.20 6.37
N ILE A 140 8.68 8.41 7.08
CA ILE A 140 9.11 9.75 7.51
C ILE A 140 9.38 10.65 6.30
N GLU A 141 10.04 10.14 5.28
CA GLU A 141 10.31 10.86 4.04
C GLU A 141 8.99 11.29 3.37
N LEU A 142 8.02 10.38 3.24
CA LEU A 142 6.72 10.68 2.62
C LEU A 142 5.92 11.72 3.42
N ILE A 143 5.96 11.67 4.76
CA ILE A 143 5.36 12.68 5.64
C ILE A 143 5.95 14.07 5.34
N ASN A 144 7.27 14.14 5.22
CA ASN A 144 8.03 15.40 5.09
C ASN A 144 8.17 15.90 3.64
N LEU A 145 7.73 15.12 2.64
CA LEU A 145 7.76 15.57 1.25
C LEU A 145 7.04 16.93 1.12
N PRO A 146 7.58 17.86 0.33
CA PRO A 146 6.85 19.04 -0.09
C PRO A 146 5.52 18.66 -0.77
N ASP A 147 4.48 19.46 -0.59
CA ASP A 147 3.14 19.15 -1.13
C ASP A 147 3.14 19.00 -2.64
N GLU A 148 4.01 19.71 -3.35
CA GLU A 148 4.17 19.60 -4.80
C GLU A 148 4.72 18.22 -5.20
N GLU A 149 5.76 17.73 -4.50
CA GLU A 149 6.34 16.42 -4.76
C GLU A 149 5.36 15.30 -4.40
N TYR A 150 4.69 15.40 -3.25
CA TYR A 150 3.64 14.46 -2.85
C TYR A 150 2.51 14.41 -3.89
N SER A 151 2.05 15.57 -4.38
CA SER A 151 1.02 15.66 -5.41
C SER A 151 1.48 15.05 -6.75
N THR A 152 2.78 15.10 -7.05
CA THR A 152 3.37 14.45 -8.23
C THR A 152 3.22 12.94 -8.16
N ILE A 153 3.46 12.32 -6.99
CA ILE A 153 3.24 10.87 -6.80
C ILE A 153 1.78 10.51 -7.08
N SER A 154 0.84 11.25 -6.48
CA SER A 154 -0.60 11.03 -6.67
C SER A 154 -1.01 11.17 -8.14
N LYS A 155 -0.49 12.18 -8.82
CA LYS A 155 -0.73 12.42 -10.24
C LYS A 155 -0.20 11.27 -11.11
N ASN A 156 1.01 10.80 -10.84
CA ASN A 156 1.58 9.65 -11.56
C ASN A 156 0.71 8.40 -11.42
N CYS A 157 0.20 8.13 -10.22
CA CYS A 157 -0.74 7.03 -9.98
C CYS A 157 -1.98 7.17 -10.89
N LEU A 158 -2.64 8.32 -10.87
CA LEU A 158 -3.86 8.57 -11.64
C LEU A 158 -3.62 8.52 -13.16
N ASP A 159 -2.54 9.11 -13.63
CA ASP A 159 -2.21 9.18 -15.06
C ASP A 159 -1.87 7.78 -15.60
N MET A 160 -1.09 7.00 -14.87
CA MET A 160 -0.74 5.65 -15.28
C MET A 160 -1.93 4.69 -15.20
N ALA A 161 -2.81 4.83 -14.21
CA ALA A 161 -4.05 4.07 -14.15
C ALA A 161 -4.91 4.25 -15.41
N LYS A 162 -5.00 5.48 -15.94
CA LYS A 162 -5.77 5.80 -17.16
C LYS A 162 -5.06 5.42 -18.46
N ASN A 163 -3.73 5.52 -18.50
CA ASN A 163 -2.97 5.41 -19.74
C ASN A 163 -2.41 4.02 -19.96
N GLU A 164 -1.70 3.46 -18.98
CA GLU A 164 -1.01 2.18 -19.11
C GLU A 164 -1.75 1.01 -18.48
N PHE A 165 -2.44 1.22 -17.34
CA PHE A 165 -3.06 0.14 -16.58
C PHE A 165 -4.59 0.12 -16.68
N ASP A 166 -5.17 0.84 -17.66
CA ASP A 166 -6.59 0.75 -17.95
C ASP A 166 -6.96 -0.65 -18.48
N PHE A 167 -7.89 -1.30 -17.81
CA PHE A 167 -8.28 -2.69 -18.09
C PHE A 167 -8.76 -2.88 -19.53
N ASN A 168 -9.56 -1.96 -20.06
CA ASN A 168 -10.08 -2.07 -21.43
C ASN A 168 -8.94 -1.92 -22.45
N LYS A 169 -8.03 -0.96 -22.23
CA LYS A 169 -6.85 -0.80 -23.09
C LYS A 169 -5.97 -2.05 -23.08
N GLN A 170 -5.77 -2.68 -21.93
CA GLN A 170 -5.01 -3.93 -21.84
C GLN A 170 -5.69 -5.09 -22.57
N ILE A 171 -7.01 -5.22 -22.51
CA ILE A 171 -7.76 -6.21 -23.28
C ILE A 171 -7.60 -5.97 -24.78
N TYR A 172 -7.71 -4.73 -25.27
CA TYR A 172 -7.51 -4.42 -26.68
C TYR A 172 -6.09 -4.75 -27.14
N ARG A 173 -5.06 -4.39 -26.38
CA ARG A 173 -3.67 -4.74 -26.69
C ARG A 173 -3.47 -6.26 -26.78
N CYS A 174 -4.03 -7.02 -25.84
CA CYS A 174 -3.99 -8.47 -25.87
C CYS A 174 -4.69 -9.06 -27.11
N TYR A 175 -5.86 -8.55 -27.44
CA TYR A 175 -6.63 -8.96 -28.62
C TYR A 175 -5.89 -8.68 -29.93
N ASP A 176 -5.29 -7.49 -30.07
CA ASP A 176 -4.51 -7.12 -31.25
C ASP A 176 -3.25 -8.00 -31.38
N PHE A 177 -2.58 -8.30 -30.27
CA PHE A 177 -1.45 -9.21 -30.26
C PHE A 177 -1.84 -10.62 -30.73
N ILE A 178 -2.93 -11.18 -30.23
CA ILE A 178 -3.43 -12.51 -30.64
C ILE A 178 -3.76 -12.54 -32.14
N LYS A 179 -4.31 -11.46 -32.69
CA LYS A 179 -4.62 -11.37 -34.12
C LYS A 179 -3.40 -11.24 -35.02
N SER A 180 -2.26 -10.81 -34.48
CA SER A 180 -1.01 -10.64 -35.22
C SER A 180 -0.17 -11.91 -35.33
N ILE A 181 -0.54 -12.98 -34.63
CA ILE A 181 0.06 -14.31 -34.68
C ILE A 181 -0.67 -15.15 -35.72
#